data_118e7a95b253fa87b990ba4e644a5b92
#
_entry.id   118e7a95b253fa87b990ba4e644a5b92
#
_cell.length_a   1.000
_cell.length_b   1.000
_cell.length_c   1.000
_cell.angle_alpha   90.00
_cell.angle_beta   90.00
_cell.angle_gamma   90.00
#
_symmetry.space_group_name_H-M   'P 1'
#
loop_
_entity.id
_entity.type
_entity.pdbx_description
1 polymer ?
#
loop_
_entity_poly.entity_id
_entity_poly.type
_entity_poly.pdbx_seq_one_letter_code
_entity_poly.pdbx_strand_id
1 'polypeptide(L)'
;FSITHEDWSVALVYPDDPALLMPNGRYALGACNDITKTIYINHTLYGEDFERVLCHELTHTAMFAYDVTLDHDEEELLAEVIATFGEEIVDITDILFDKITRGRH
;
A
#
# COMPACT_ATOMS: atom_id res chain seq x y z
N PHE A 1 4.98 0.58 12.58
CA PHE A 1 5.88 1.31 11.66
C PHE A 1 5.56 2.79 11.68
N SER A 2 6.53 3.59 11.30
CA SER A 2 6.39 5.06 11.27
C SER A 2 6.42 5.61 9.86
N ILE A 3 5.51 6.57 9.59
CA ILE A 3 5.58 7.44 8.40
C ILE A 3 5.43 8.88 8.90
N THR A 4 6.36 9.78 8.54
CA THR A 4 6.37 11.20 8.96
C THR A 4 6.20 11.41 10.46
N HIS A 5 6.84 10.56 11.28
CA HIS A 5 6.79 10.57 12.74
C HIS A 5 5.44 10.15 13.34
N GLU A 6 4.51 9.65 12.54
CA GLU A 6 3.27 9.05 13.03
C GLU A 6 3.41 7.53 13.07
N ASP A 7 2.95 6.92 14.16
CA ASP A 7 2.98 5.48 14.32
C ASP A 7 1.72 4.86 13.73
N TRP A 8 1.91 3.88 12.85
CA TRP A 8 0.86 3.12 12.20
C TRP A 8 0.96 1.65 12.57
N SER A 9 -0.16 0.97 12.56
CA SER A 9 -0.24 -0.46 12.85
C SER A 9 -0.87 -1.22 11.68
N VAL A 10 -0.54 -2.51 11.58
CA VAL A 10 -1.22 -3.43 10.65
C VAL A 10 -1.98 -4.45 11.49
N ALA A 11 -3.25 -4.60 11.21
CA ALA A 11 -4.12 -5.58 11.86
C ALA A 11 -4.66 -6.59 10.86
N LEU A 12 -4.50 -7.87 11.17
CA LEU A 12 -5.08 -8.94 10.38
C LEU A 12 -6.46 -9.25 10.96
N VAL A 13 -7.48 -9.18 10.12
CA VAL A 13 -8.89 -9.26 10.57
C VAL A 13 -9.65 -10.33 9.78
N TYR A 14 -10.80 -10.72 10.29
CA TYR A 14 -11.69 -11.65 9.58
C TYR A 14 -12.23 -11.01 8.29
N PRO A 15 -12.55 -11.82 7.26
CA PRO A 15 -13.05 -11.31 5.98
C PRO A 15 -14.30 -10.44 6.07
N ASP A 16 -15.13 -10.65 7.10
CA ASP A 16 -16.36 -9.91 7.36
C ASP A 16 -16.24 -8.84 8.46
N ASP A 17 -15.01 -8.49 8.82
CA ASP A 17 -14.77 -7.44 9.81
C ASP A 17 -15.35 -6.10 9.32
N PRO A 18 -16.08 -5.35 10.18
CA PRO A 18 -16.62 -4.04 9.81
C PRO A 18 -15.60 -3.05 9.27
N ALA A 19 -14.33 -3.19 9.66
CA ALA A 19 -13.25 -2.34 9.14
C ALA A 19 -13.03 -2.49 7.64
N LEU A 20 -13.43 -3.63 7.05
CA LEU A 20 -13.32 -3.91 5.63
C LEU A 20 -14.60 -3.61 4.84
N LEU A 21 -15.68 -3.23 5.52
CA LEU A 21 -16.95 -2.97 4.86
C LEU A 21 -16.90 -1.69 4.04
N MET A 22 -17.22 -1.82 2.75
CA MET A 22 -17.29 -0.68 1.82
C MET A 22 -18.71 -0.12 1.74
N PRO A 23 -18.88 1.15 1.28
CA PRO A 23 -20.21 1.76 1.12
C PRO A 23 -21.17 0.98 0.23
N ASN A 24 -20.65 0.17 -0.72
CA ASN A 24 -21.48 -0.65 -1.60
C ASN A 24 -21.96 -1.96 -0.95
N GLY A 25 -21.67 -2.18 0.33
CA GLY A 25 -22.05 -3.38 1.07
C GLY A 25 -21.13 -4.57 0.89
N ARG A 26 -20.07 -4.44 0.10
CA ARG A 26 -19.05 -5.49 -0.09
C ARG A 26 -17.90 -5.31 0.89
N TYR A 27 -17.15 -6.38 1.13
CA TYR A 27 -15.97 -6.36 1.97
C TYR A 27 -14.72 -6.27 1.10
N ALA A 28 -13.85 -5.30 1.42
CA ALA A 28 -12.56 -5.15 0.77
C ALA A 28 -11.56 -6.21 1.29
N LEU A 29 -10.47 -6.41 0.58
CA LEU A 29 -9.37 -7.25 1.03
C LEU A 29 -8.44 -6.52 2.00
N GLY A 30 -8.40 -5.20 1.92
CA GLY A 30 -7.67 -4.34 2.83
C GLY A 30 -8.35 -2.99 2.95
N ALA A 31 -8.03 -2.27 4.01
CA ALA A 31 -8.52 -0.92 4.26
C ALA A 31 -7.51 -0.14 5.10
N CYS A 32 -7.53 1.18 4.94
CA CYS A 32 -6.64 2.09 5.64
C CYS A 32 -7.50 3.11 6.40
N ASN A 33 -7.28 3.24 7.70
CA ASN A 33 -8.03 4.18 8.53
C ASN A 33 -7.08 5.22 9.11
N ASP A 34 -7.21 6.47 8.66
CA ASP A 34 -6.38 7.58 9.08
C ASP A 34 -6.64 8.03 10.53
N ILE A 35 -7.85 7.79 11.05
CA ILE A 35 -8.20 8.15 12.42
C ILE A 35 -7.52 7.22 13.42
N THR A 36 -7.60 5.91 13.17
CA THR A 36 -6.98 4.90 14.04
C THR A 36 -5.52 4.63 13.70
N LYS A 37 -5.02 5.19 12.58
CA LYS A 37 -3.66 4.94 12.09
C LYS A 37 -3.40 3.45 11.94
N THR A 38 -4.35 2.74 11.34
CA THR A 38 -4.28 1.29 11.19
C THR A 38 -4.62 0.86 9.77
N ILE A 39 -3.82 -0.06 9.25
CA ILE A 39 -4.12 -0.81 8.02
C ILE A 39 -4.76 -2.13 8.43
N TYR A 40 -5.93 -2.42 7.87
CA TYR A 40 -6.64 -3.68 8.12
C TYR A 40 -6.51 -4.56 6.88
N ILE A 41 -6.13 -5.82 7.09
CA ILE A 41 -5.98 -6.78 5.98
C ILE A 41 -6.71 -8.07 6.33
N ASN A 42 -7.43 -8.61 5.35
CA ASN A 42 -8.07 -9.91 5.45
C ASN A 42 -7.03 -10.99 5.78
N HIS A 43 -7.18 -11.67 6.92
CA HIS A 43 -6.19 -12.62 7.42
C HIS A 43 -6.05 -13.88 6.56
N THR A 44 -6.99 -14.14 5.65
CA THR A 44 -6.91 -15.31 4.76
C THR A 44 -5.96 -15.11 3.59
N LEU A 45 -5.53 -13.88 3.33
CA LEU A 45 -4.57 -13.58 2.28
C LEU A 45 -3.17 -14.07 2.67
N TYR A 46 -2.40 -14.53 1.68
CA TYR A 46 -1.02 -14.96 1.87
C TYR A 46 -0.20 -14.75 0.59
N GLY A 47 1.13 -14.83 0.71
CA GLY A 47 2.04 -14.72 -0.42
C GLY A 47 1.91 -13.41 -1.19
N GLU A 48 1.92 -13.49 -2.51
CA GLU A 48 1.87 -12.31 -3.38
C GLU A 48 0.58 -11.51 -3.25
N ASP A 49 -0.55 -12.18 -2.98
CA ASP A 49 -1.83 -11.50 -2.78
C ASP A 49 -1.79 -10.62 -1.53
N PHE A 50 -1.25 -11.14 -0.43
CA PHE A 50 -1.07 -10.38 0.79
C PHE A 50 -0.14 -9.18 0.56
N GLU A 51 0.99 -9.41 -0.08
CA GLU A 51 1.99 -8.38 -0.36
C GLU A 51 1.41 -7.25 -1.21
N ARG A 52 0.66 -7.60 -2.25
CA ARG A 52 0.02 -6.61 -3.13
C ARG A 52 -1.01 -5.75 -2.39
N VAL A 53 -1.86 -6.38 -1.58
CA VAL A 53 -2.87 -5.65 -0.79
C VAL A 53 -2.19 -4.74 0.23
N LEU A 54 -1.16 -5.23 0.92
CA LEU A 54 -0.38 -4.42 1.87
C LEU A 54 0.25 -3.22 1.17
N CYS A 55 0.85 -3.41 0.01
CA CYS A 55 1.47 -2.33 -0.76
C CYS A 55 0.43 -1.28 -1.21
N HIS A 56 -0.75 -1.73 -1.64
CA HIS A 56 -1.87 -0.85 -2.01
C HIS A 56 -2.26 0.05 -0.82
N GLU A 57 -2.45 -0.54 0.35
CA GLU A 57 -2.85 0.21 1.56
C GLU A 57 -1.71 1.10 2.09
N LEU A 58 -0.45 0.66 1.98
CA LEU A 58 0.69 1.50 2.33
C LEU A 58 0.79 2.74 1.44
N THR A 59 0.40 2.64 0.17
CA THR A 59 0.35 3.79 -0.73
C THR A 59 -0.69 4.81 -0.26
N HIS A 60 -1.89 4.37 0.13
CA HIS A 60 -2.90 5.26 0.72
C HIS A 60 -2.37 5.92 2.00
N THR A 61 -1.73 5.14 2.86
CA THR A 61 -1.13 5.64 4.10
C THR A 61 -0.10 6.74 3.83
N ALA A 62 0.77 6.55 2.85
CA ALA A 62 1.75 7.54 2.45
C ALA A 62 1.09 8.81 1.93
N MET A 63 0.02 8.70 1.16
CA MET A 63 -0.72 9.86 0.66
C MET A 63 -1.35 10.67 1.80
N PHE A 64 -1.92 10.02 2.81
CA PHE A 64 -2.39 10.70 4.01
C PHE A 64 -1.25 11.40 4.75
N ALA A 65 -0.14 10.69 4.96
CA ALA A 65 0.99 11.19 5.74
C ALA A 65 1.69 12.39 5.09
N TYR A 66 1.75 12.40 3.76
CA TYR A 66 2.39 13.49 2.99
C TYR A 66 1.40 14.52 2.47
N ASP A 67 0.14 14.42 2.87
CA ASP A 67 -0.92 15.37 2.50
C ASP A 67 -1.06 15.55 0.97
N VAL A 68 -0.96 14.45 0.24
CA VAL A 68 -1.11 14.45 -1.22
C VAL A 68 -2.59 14.56 -1.56
N THR A 69 -2.94 15.57 -2.35
CA THR A 69 -4.33 15.82 -2.75
C THR A 69 -4.59 15.29 -4.16
N LEU A 70 -5.28 14.15 -4.24
CA LEU A 70 -5.76 13.56 -5.49
C LEU A 70 -7.25 13.27 -5.32
N ASP A 71 -7.99 13.20 -6.42
CA ASP A 71 -9.37 12.70 -6.32
C ASP A 71 -9.35 11.18 -6.07
N HIS A 72 -10.51 10.64 -5.69
CA HIS A 72 -10.61 9.24 -5.31
C HIS A 72 -10.14 8.29 -6.42
N ASP A 73 -10.54 8.55 -7.67
CA ASP A 73 -10.19 7.68 -8.81
C ASP A 73 -8.70 7.74 -9.13
N GLU A 74 -8.09 8.93 -9.07
CA GLU A 74 -6.66 9.12 -9.27
C GLU A 74 -5.85 8.42 -8.18
N GLU A 75 -6.28 8.52 -6.91
CA GLU A 75 -5.63 7.88 -5.78
C GLU A 75 -5.68 6.35 -5.88
N GLU A 76 -6.85 5.80 -6.23
CA GLU A 76 -7.01 4.36 -6.42
C GLU A 76 -6.16 3.84 -7.58
N LEU A 77 -6.10 4.57 -8.68
CA LEU A 77 -5.26 4.21 -9.83
C LEU A 77 -3.79 4.19 -9.46
N LEU A 78 -3.31 5.22 -8.75
CA LEU A 78 -1.93 5.30 -8.31
C LEU A 78 -1.56 4.15 -7.36
N ALA A 79 -2.43 3.85 -6.39
CA ALA A 79 -2.22 2.76 -5.45
C ALA A 79 -2.13 1.41 -6.17
N GLU A 80 -3.00 1.18 -7.17
CA GLU A 80 -3.01 -0.05 -7.93
C GLU A 80 -1.76 -0.19 -8.82
N VAL A 81 -1.33 0.89 -9.46
CA VAL A 81 -0.11 0.89 -10.28
C VAL A 81 1.12 0.58 -9.43
N ILE A 82 1.25 1.21 -8.27
CA ILE A 82 2.39 0.96 -7.37
C ILE A 82 2.35 -0.48 -6.85
N ALA A 83 1.18 -0.97 -6.44
CA ALA A 83 1.04 -2.34 -5.93
C ALA A 83 1.37 -3.39 -6.98
N THR A 84 1.07 -3.12 -8.25
CA THR A 84 1.27 -4.07 -9.35
C THR A 84 2.68 -4.00 -9.94
N PHE A 85 3.22 -2.80 -10.10
CA PHE A 85 4.46 -2.58 -10.87
C PHE A 85 5.61 -1.99 -10.07
N GLY A 86 5.35 -1.50 -8.83
CA GLY A 86 6.37 -0.78 -8.06
C GLY A 86 7.62 -1.59 -7.80
N GLU A 87 7.49 -2.86 -7.44
CA GLU A 87 8.61 -3.76 -7.18
C GLU A 87 9.48 -3.95 -8.43
N GLU A 88 8.84 -4.18 -9.58
CA GLU A 88 9.55 -4.33 -10.86
C GLU A 88 10.33 -3.06 -11.21
N ILE A 89 9.74 -1.89 -11.02
CA ILE A 89 10.41 -0.61 -11.27
C ILE A 89 11.63 -0.45 -10.36
N VAL A 90 11.51 -0.77 -9.08
CA VAL A 90 12.61 -0.70 -8.13
C VAL A 90 13.72 -1.66 -8.53
N ASP A 91 13.39 -2.90 -8.89
CA ASP A 91 14.37 -3.92 -9.31
C ASP A 91 15.14 -3.48 -10.55
N ILE A 92 14.44 -2.95 -11.56
CA ILE A 92 15.08 -2.43 -12.77
C ILE A 92 15.98 -1.24 -12.44
N THR A 93 15.53 -0.36 -11.57
CA THR A 93 16.29 0.81 -11.11
C THR A 93 17.60 0.37 -10.46
N ASP A 94 17.55 -0.63 -9.58
CA ASP A 94 18.74 -1.17 -8.90
C ASP A 94 19.73 -1.76 -9.89
N ILE A 95 19.25 -2.51 -10.87
CA ILE A 95 20.11 -3.10 -11.92
C ILE A 95 20.79 -2.01 -12.74
N LEU A 96 20.06 -1.00 -13.18
CA LEU A 96 20.60 0.11 -13.97
C LEU A 96 21.58 0.95 -13.16
N PHE A 97 21.26 1.23 -11.90
CA PHE A 97 22.14 1.98 -11.01
C PHE A 97 23.49 1.26 -10.84
N ASP A 98 23.45 -0.05 -10.62
CA ASP A 98 24.67 -0.86 -10.49
C ASP A 98 25.52 -0.82 -11.76
N LYS A 99 24.91 -0.96 -12.94
CA LYS A 99 25.61 -0.86 -14.22
C LYS A 99 26.24 0.51 -14.44
N ILE A 100 25.51 1.57 -14.14
CA ILE A 100 25.98 2.95 -14.32
C ILE A 100 27.15 3.24 -13.40
N THR A 101 27.06 2.85 -12.13
CA THR A 101 28.12 3.09 -11.15
C THR A 101 29.37 2.28 -11.44
N ARG A 102 29.24 1.04 -11.92
CA ARG A 102 30.37 0.21 -12.32
C ARG A 102 31.10 0.73 -13.58
N GLY A 103 30.37 1.39 -14.46
CA GLY A 103 30.95 1.97 -15.67
C GLY A 103 31.64 3.30 -15.47
N ARG A 104 31.69 3.84 -14.24
CA ARG A 104 32.28 5.16 -13.92
C ARG A 104 33.70 5.09 -13.35
N HIS A 105 34.41 4.08 -13.67
CA HIS A 105 35.79 3.95 -13.18
C HIS A 105 36.78 4.82 -13.95
#